data_5be2e5a4a633ab100c43ebdbd17bbbdb
#
_entry.id   5be2e5a4a633ab100c43ebdbd17bbbdb
#
_cell.length_a   1.000
_cell.length_b   1.000
_cell.length_c   1.000
_cell.angle_alpha   90.00
_cell.angle_beta   90.00
_cell.angle_gamma   90.00
#
_symmetry.space_group_name_H-M   'P 1'
#
loop_
_entity.id
_entity.type
_entity.pdbx_description
1 polymer ?
#
loop_
_entity_poly.entity_id
_entity_poly.type
_entity_poly.pdbx_seq_one_letter_code
_entity_poly.pdbx_strand_id
1 'polypeptide(L)'
;MVAEAQPLGVPRSDLAAATIGVERVPDRYRVLGFLDYFVLWADLGVGLLVLLAGTALVPGLGFWEAIAAILVGTLIGNTMLGLAGVVGSDNAVPSMVSLRPAFGQRGSYLPSLINVVQLVGWGAFELVIMAQASARITESLVGLSSYPFWAVFWGIVVIVLALGGPLVVVRQWLEKAGIWIVLVTGVWMALYVVNHANFASLVSRPGDGSLSFAQAVDLVVAMPISWLPLVADFNRFARSSRSSFWGTVSGFALSNVLFYSLGVMLILVLPTSDLIGSIMTVAFGTAGLALLLGDETDNAFADVYSAAISIKNVLPGLSTRLLVASIGGLCLLIALTVDLGSFQNFLYLVGSLFTPLFGVLLADYFVLKRRRYGADDLYPSDGRGRSRGGVNPAALLAWGCGIAAYLAETTYVGWLGGTLPSLAVSLVVYLAVNAAIGAAQPHLRARRGAR
;
A
#
# COMPACT_ATOMS: atom_id res chain seq x y z
N MET A 1 -30.53 24.06 -3.22
CA MET A 1 -30.39 22.58 -3.28
C MET A 1 -30.24 22.23 -4.75
N VAL A 2 -29.01 22.06 -5.22
CA VAL A 2 -28.75 21.54 -6.57
C VAL A 2 -28.87 20.02 -6.44
N ALA A 3 -29.84 19.43 -7.15
CA ALA A 3 -29.97 17.98 -7.24
C ALA A 3 -28.69 17.42 -7.90
N GLU A 4 -27.82 16.77 -7.12
CA GLU A 4 -26.63 16.11 -7.65
C GLU A 4 -27.08 15.01 -8.62
N ALA A 5 -26.65 15.14 -9.88
CA ALA A 5 -26.89 14.14 -10.90
C ALA A 5 -26.28 12.81 -10.44
N GLN A 6 -27.10 11.80 -10.32
CA GLN A 6 -26.70 10.45 -9.90
C GLN A 6 -25.91 9.80 -11.04
N PRO A 7 -24.67 9.32 -10.83
CA PRO A 7 -23.98 8.51 -11.84
C PRO A 7 -24.84 7.31 -12.20
N LEU A 8 -24.99 7.02 -13.49
CA LEU A 8 -25.84 5.94 -13.99
C LEU A 8 -25.38 4.59 -13.40
N GLY A 9 -26.26 3.95 -12.63
CA GLY A 9 -26.08 2.59 -12.12
C GLY A 9 -25.51 2.43 -10.71
N VAL A 10 -25.15 3.52 -9.99
CA VAL A 10 -24.63 3.42 -8.61
C VAL A 10 -25.77 3.49 -7.59
N PRO A 11 -25.90 2.52 -6.66
CA PRO A 11 -26.86 2.61 -5.58
C PRO A 11 -26.61 3.83 -4.69
N ARG A 12 -27.67 4.50 -4.24
CA ARG A 12 -27.58 5.66 -3.32
C ARG A 12 -26.82 5.33 -2.01
N SER A 13 -26.90 4.06 -1.57
CA SER A 13 -26.15 3.55 -0.41
C SER A 13 -24.62 3.66 -0.60
N ASP A 14 -24.12 3.41 -1.79
CA ASP A 14 -22.70 3.38 -2.08
C ASP A 14 -22.13 4.81 -2.19
N LEU A 15 -22.91 5.73 -2.77
CA LEU A 15 -22.56 7.16 -2.77
C LEU A 15 -22.56 7.75 -1.35
N ALA A 16 -23.50 7.33 -0.49
CA ALA A 16 -23.49 7.74 0.91
C ALA A 16 -22.30 7.16 1.69
N ALA A 17 -21.86 5.93 1.37
CA ALA A 17 -20.68 5.34 1.97
C ALA A 17 -19.38 6.05 1.56
N ALA A 18 -19.31 6.58 0.35
CA ALA A 18 -18.16 7.36 -0.14
C ALA A 18 -17.95 8.68 0.66
N THR A 19 -18.98 9.17 1.36
CA THR A 19 -18.87 10.37 2.21
C THR A 19 -18.39 10.07 3.63
N ILE A 20 -18.28 8.80 4.04
CA ILE A 20 -17.80 8.40 5.38
C ILE A 20 -16.30 8.74 5.47
N GLY A 21 -15.99 9.72 6.29
CA GLY A 21 -14.62 10.17 6.53
C GLY A 21 -13.89 9.29 7.56
N VAL A 22 -13.56 9.89 8.68
CA VAL A 22 -12.85 9.21 9.78
C VAL A 22 -13.79 8.52 10.78
N GLU A 23 -15.10 8.60 10.58
CA GLU A 23 -16.11 8.01 11.45
C GLU A 23 -16.11 6.48 11.30
N ARG A 24 -16.66 5.80 12.32
CA ARG A 24 -16.90 4.36 12.27
C ARG A 24 -17.93 4.05 11.18
N VAL A 25 -17.63 3.07 10.33
CA VAL A 25 -18.56 2.58 9.30
C VAL A 25 -19.78 1.92 9.97
N PRO A 26 -21.01 2.39 9.69
CA PRO A 26 -22.23 1.72 10.15
C PRO A 26 -22.35 0.31 9.57
N ASP A 27 -22.94 -0.61 10.36
CA ASP A 27 -23.00 -2.04 9.99
C ASP A 27 -23.69 -2.29 8.64
N ARG A 28 -24.65 -1.46 8.25
CA ARG A 28 -25.34 -1.54 6.92
C ARG A 28 -24.42 -1.37 5.71
N TYR A 29 -23.24 -0.75 5.89
CA TYR A 29 -22.24 -0.55 4.84
C TYR A 29 -21.08 -1.55 4.91
N ARG A 30 -21.08 -2.45 5.90
CA ARG A 30 -20.10 -3.52 6.04
C ARG A 30 -20.52 -4.72 5.20
N VAL A 31 -20.42 -4.59 3.90
CA VAL A 31 -21.00 -5.50 2.90
C VAL A 31 -19.98 -6.36 2.16
N LEU A 32 -18.67 -6.02 2.26
CA LEU A 32 -17.63 -6.69 1.49
C LEU A 32 -17.24 -8.04 2.11
N GLY A 33 -17.24 -9.09 1.30
CA GLY A 33 -16.87 -10.46 1.64
C GLY A 33 -15.46 -10.84 1.21
N PHE A 34 -15.16 -12.14 1.23
CA PHE A 34 -13.85 -12.66 0.82
C PHE A 34 -13.52 -12.33 -0.63
N LEU A 35 -14.44 -12.59 -1.55
CA LEU A 35 -14.18 -12.40 -2.99
C LEU A 35 -13.98 -10.92 -3.34
N ASP A 36 -14.74 -10.02 -2.69
CA ASP A 36 -14.57 -8.59 -2.88
C ASP A 36 -13.16 -8.13 -2.48
N TYR A 37 -12.64 -8.63 -1.33
CA TYR A 37 -11.27 -8.32 -0.90
C TYR A 37 -10.20 -9.04 -1.70
N PHE A 38 -10.47 -10.26 -2.16
CA PHE A 38 -9.56 -10.96 -3.04
C PHE A 38 -9.37 -10.19 -4.35
N VAL A 39 -10.46 -9.76 -4.96
CA VAL A 39 -10.45 -9.01 -6.22
C VAL A 39 -9.80 -7.64 -6.01
N LEU A 40 -10.22 -6.88 -4.99
CA LEU A 40 -9.65 -5.57 -4.66
C LEU A 40 -8.14 -5.63 -4.45
N TRP A 41 -7.66 -6.56 -3.62
CA TRP A 41 -6.24 -6.64 -3.29
C TRP A 41 -5.42 -7.35 -4.36
N ALA A 42 -6.04 -8.19 -5.21
CA ALA A 42 -5.38 -8.69 -6.41
C ALA A 42 -5.15 -7.57 -7.44
N ASP A 43 -6.09 -6.66 -7.56
CA ASP A 43 -6.01 -5.48 -8.42
C ASP A 43 -4.94 -4.49 -7.91
N LEU A 44 -5.05 -4.06 -6.66
CA LEU A 44 -4.06 -3.16 -6.04
C LEU A 44 -2.64 -3.76 -5.90
N GLY A 45 -2.48 -5.05 -6.13
CA GLY A 45 -1.18 -5.73 -6.21
C GLY A 45 -0.61 -5.84 -7.63
N VAL A 46 -1.38 -5.44 -8.64
CA VAL A 46 -0.91 -5.27 -10.02
C VAL A 46 -0.29 -3.88 -10.15
N GLY A 47 0.64 -3.70 -11.06
CA GLY A 47 1.14 -2.38 -11.40
C GLY A 47 2.47 -2.41 -12.15
N LEU A 48 2.70 -1.38 -12.95
CA LEU A 48 3.97 -1.15 -13.63
C LEU A 48 5.11 -0.89 -12.64
N LEU A 49 4.81 -0.26 -11.49
CA LEU A 49 5.78 -0.05 -10.42
C LEU A 49 6.13 -1.37 -9.70
N VAL A 50 5.21 -2.34 -9.62
CA VAL A 50 5.51 -3.69 -9.11
C VAL A 50 6.43 -4.45 -10.08
N LEU A 51 6.18 -4.35 -11.39
CA LEU A 51 7.10 -4.86 -12.41
C LEU A 51 8.50 -4.23 -12.28
N LEU A 52 8.54 -2.91 -12.13
CA LEU A 52 9.80 -2.15 -11.96
C LEU A 52 10.56 -2.61 -10.69
N ALA A 53 9.85 -2.81 -9.58
CA ALA A 53 10.46 -3.34 -8.35
C ALA A 53 11.02 -4.76 -8.57
N GLY A 54 10.34 -5.59 -9.37
CA GLY A 54 10.85 -6.90 -9.77
C GLY A 54 12.16 -6.83 -10.54
N THR A 55 12.32 -5.87 -11.43
CA THR A 55 13.58 -5.68 -12.18
C THR A 55 14.76 -5.34 -11.29
N ALA A 56 14.53 -4.71 -10.14
CA ALA A 56 15.57 -4.32 -9.20
C ALA A 56 16.22 -5.51 -8.45
N LEU A 57 15.63 -6.71 -8.51
CA LEU A 57 16.18 -7.90 -7.86
C LEU A 57 17.32 -8.53 -8.64
N VAL A 58 17.39 -8.27 -9.94
CA VAL A 58 18.40 -8.82 -10.84
C VAL A 58 19.15 -7.68 -11.54
N PRO A 59 20.46 -7.82 -11.82
CA PRO A 59 21.28 -9.05 -11.75
C PRO A 59 21.84 -9.37 -10.36
N GLY A 60 21.53 -8.61 -9.30
CA GLY A 60 22.06 -8.83 -7.96
C GLY A 60 21.85 -10.27 -7.47
N LEU A 61 20.64 -10.82 -7.67
CA LEU A 61 20.31 -12.22 -7.44
C LEU A 61 20.24 -13.01 -8.76
N GLY A 62 20.50 -14.32 -8.69
CA GLY A 62 20.12 -15.26 -9.74
C GLY A 62 18.60 -15.45 -9.81
N PHE A 63 18.12 -16.04 -10.91
CA PHE A 63 16.67 -16.22 -11.13
C PHE A 63 15.97 -16.91 -9.95
N TRP A 64 16.45 -18.08 -9.54
CA TRP A 64 15.80 -18.85 -8.46
C TRP A 64 15.89 -18.18 -7.10
N GLU A 65 16.99 -17.48 -6.84
CA GLU A 65 17.14 -16.68 -5.62
C GLU A 65 16.15 -15.51 -5.61
N ALA A 66 15.97 -14.83 -6.74
CA ALA A 66 14.99 -13.76 -6.88
C ALA A 66 13.55 -14.29 -6.67
N ILE A 67 13.19 -15.43 -7.28
CA ILE A 67 11.88 -16.06 -7.06
C ILE A 67 11.70 -16.45 -5.58
N ALA A 68 12.71 -17.01 -4.94
CA ALA A 68 12.64 -17.35 -3.52
C ALA A 68 12.45 -16.07 -2.66
N ALA A 69 13.16 -14.99 -2.95
CA ALA A 69 13.00 -13.70 -2.26
C ALA A 69 11.58 -13.12 -2.47
N ILE A 70 11.02 -13.23 -3.69
CA ILE A 70 9.65 -12.83 -3.99
C ILE A 70 8.65 -13.62 -3.13
N LEU A 71 8.77 -14.92 -3.05
CA LEU A 71 7.86 -15.77 -2.27
C LEU A 71 7.95 -15.48 -0.77
N VAL A 72 9.16 -15.39 -0.23
CA VAL A 72 9.39 -15.10 1.19
C VAL A 72 8.91 -13.69 1.54
N GLY A 73 9.30 -12.70 0.77
CA GLY A 73 8.90 -11.31 0.99
C GLY A 73 7.39 -11.11 0.87
N THR A 74 6.76 -11.74 -0.12
CA THR A 74 5.30 -11.74 -0.29
C THR A 74 4.58 -12.36 0.91
N LEU A 75 5.06 -13.50 1.41
CA LEU A 75 4.46 -14.16 2.58
C LEU A 75 4.54 -13.28 3.83
N ILE A 76 5.69 -12.68 4.10
CA ILE A 76 5.92 -11.79 5.24
C ILE A 76 5.05 -10.53 5.11
N GLY A 77 5.21 -9.79 4.03
CA GLY A 77 4.56 -8.50 3.84
C GLY A 77 3.04 -8.61 3.78
N ASN A 78 2.50 -9.61 3.07
CA ASN A 78 1.05 -9.79 2.96
C ASN A 78 0.42 -10.28 4.26
N THR A 79 1.13 -11.07 5.06
CA THR A 79 0.65 -11.42 6.41
C THR A 79 0.52 -10.16 7.26
N MET A 80 1.50 -9.27 7.21
CA MET A 80 1.46 -7.98 7.91
C MET A 80 0.30 -7.11 7.40
N LEU A 81 0.13 -7.02 6.09
CA LEU A 81 -0.97 -6.28 5.44
C LEU A 81 -2.35 -6.81 5.89
N GLY A 82 -2.54 -8.13 5.84
CA GLY A 82 -3.78 -8.78 6.30
C GLY A 82 -4.07 -8.54 7.77
N LEU A 83 -3.06 -8.58 8.64
CA LEU A 83 -3.21 -8.29 10.08
C LEU A 83 -3.59 -6.83 10.33
N ALA A 84 -3.02 -5.87 9.61
CA ALA A 84 -3.43 -4.47 9.67
C ALA A 84 -4.89 -4.30 9.20
N GLY A 85 -5.27 -4.99 8.11
CA GLY A 85 -6.65 -5.04 7.63
C GLY A 85 -7.65 -5.58 8.66
N VAL A 86 -7.22 -6.57 9.47
CA VAL A 86 -8.04 -7.09 10.59
C VAL A 86 -8.32 -6.00 11.62
N VAL A 87 -7.34 -5.16 11.98
CA VAL A 87 -7.57 -4.05 12.92
C VAL A 87 -8.66 -3.11 12.41
N GLY A 88 -8.60 -2.74 11.13
CA GLY A 88 -9.62 -1.90 10.49
C GLY A 88 -10.98 -2.56 10.43
N SER A 89 -11.05 -3.83 10.03
CA SER A 89 -12.31 -4.56 9.88
C SER A 89 -12.98 -4.88 11.22
N ASP A 90 -12.23 -5.22 12.28
CA ASP A 90 -12.78 -5.46 13.61
C ASP A 90 -13.44 -4.19 14.19
N ASN A 91 -12.81 -3.04 13.98
CA ASN A 91 -13.23 -1.76 14.55
C ASN A 91 -14.08 -0.89 13.61
N ALA A 92 -14.15 -1.25 12.33
CA ALA A 92 -14.85 -0.51 11.27
C ALA A 92 -14.37 0.96 11.12
N VAL A 93 -13.06 1.20 11.28
CA VAL A 93 -12.43 2.53 11.24
C VAL A 93 -11.27 2.57 10.25
N PRO A 94 -10.92 3.75 9.70
CA PRO A 94 -9.79 3.89 8.79
C PRO A 94 -8.46 3.72 9.51
N SER A 95 -7.40 3.50 8.73
CA SER A 95 -6.07 3.13 9.20
C SER A 95 -5.51 4.11 10.23
N MET A 96 -5.55 5.40 9.96
CA MET A 96 -4.99 6.40 10.87
C MET A 96 -5.77 6.53 12.17
N VAL A 97 -7.09 6.29 12.16
CA VAL A 97 -7.91 6.21 13.38
C VAL A 97 -7.54 4.97 14.20
N SER A 98 -7.23 3.85 13.55
CA SER A 98 -6.82 2.61 14.22
C SER A 98 -5.50 2.75 15.02
N LEU A 99 -4.69 3.76 14.72
CA LEU A 99 -3.45 4.08 15.46
C LEU A 99 -3.71 4.89 16.76
N ARG A 100 -4.86 5.56 16.88
CA ARG A 100 -5.16 6.42 18.04
C ARG A 100 -5.05 5.69 19.39
N PRO A 101 -5.50 4.43 19.54
CA PRO A 101 -5.37 3.73 20.82
C PRO A 101 -3.92 3.52 21.26
N ALA A 102 -3.02 3.22 20.32
CA ALA A 102 -1.60 2.99 20.58
C ALA A 102 -0.82 4.29 20.79
N PHE A 103 -1.00 5.27 19.89
CA PHE A 103 -0.21 6.52 19.84
C PHE A 103 -0.83 7.67 20.65
N GLY A 104 -2.11 7.58 20.98
CA GLY A 104 -2.94 8.70 21.42
C GLY A 104 -3.49 9.49 20.23
N GLN A 105 -4.57 10.24 20.41
CA GLN A 105 -5.19 10.98 19.30
C GLN A 105 -4.22 11.94 18.61
N ARG A 106 -3.54 12.81 19.38
CA ARG A 106 -2.56 13.74 18.81
C ARG A 106 -1.28 13.04 18.36
N GLY A 107 -0.89 11.95 19.05
CA GLY A 107 0.25 11.12 18.64
C GLY A 107 0.06 10.46 17.28
N SER A 108 -1.18 10.13 16.89
CA SER A 108 -1.49 9.58 15.57
C SER A 108 -1.38 10.60 14.43
N TYR A 109 -1.25 11.89 14.72
CA TYR A 109 -1.12 12.93 13.69
C TYR A 109 0.22 12.84 12.95
N LEU A 110 1.30 12.48 13.67
CA LEU A 110 2.60 12.32 13.03
C LEU A 110 2.61 11.19 11.99
N PRO A 111 2.22 9.95 12.31
CA PRO A 111 2.10 8.91 11.27
C PRO A 111 1.10 9.28 10.16
N SER A 112 0.02 10.02 10.46
CA SER A 112 -0.91 10.49 9.42
C SER A 112 -0.24 11.43 8.42
N LEU A 113 0.56 12.39 8.89
CA LEU A 113 1.27 13.32 8.02
C LEU A 113 2.34 12.61 7.19
N ILE A 114 3.09 11.69 7.79
CA ILE A 114 4.07 10.87 7.07
C ILE A 114 3.38 10.00 6.02
N ASN A 115 2.20 9.45 6.34
CA ASN A 115 1.42 8.71 5.36
C ASN A 115 0.96 9.58 4.19
N VAL A 116 0.54 10.81 4.42
CA VAL A 116 0.22 11.75 3.33
C VAL A 116 1.42 11.97 2.42
N VAL A 117 2.60 12.16 2.99
CA VAL A 117 3.84 12.36 2.20
C VAL A 117 4.14 11.13 1.35
N GLN A 118 4.04 9.91 1.92
CA GLN A 118 4.27 8.70 1.11
C GLN A 118 3.23 8.53 0.00
N LEU A 119 1.93 8.77 0.29
CA LEU A 119 0.86 8.60 -0.68
C LEU A 119 0.93 9.64 -1.81
N VAL A 120 1.37 10.85 -1.50
CA VAL A 120 1.71 11.85 -2.55
C VAL A 120 2.91 11.38 -3.38
N GLY A 121 3.91 10.77 -2.76
CA GLY A 121 5.05 10.16 -3.45
C GLY A 121 4.61 9.03 -4.39
N TRP A 122 3.80 8.09 -3.90
CA TRP A 122 3.24 7.01 -4.71
C TRP A 122 2.40 7.55 -5.87
N GLY A 123 1.41 8.39 -5.60
CA GLY A 123 0.57 8.97 -6.66
C GLY A 123 1.36 9.77 -7.69
N ALA A 124 2.50 10.39 -7.32
CA ALA A 124 3.39 11.03 -8.26
C ALA A 124 4.14 9.99 -9.13
N PHE A 125 4.69 8.91 -8.55
CA PHE A 125 5.37 7.84 -9.30
C PHE A 125 4.40 7.12 -10.25
N GLU A 126 3.15 6.86 -9.81
CA GLU A 126 2.09 6.30 -10.65
C GLU A 126 1.83 7.20 -11.87
N LEU A 127 1.66 8.50 -11.66
CA LEU A 127 1.46 9.44 -12.77
C LEU A 127 2.69 9.52 -13.69
N VAL A 128 3.91 9.39 -13.16
CA VAL A 128 5.14 9.37 -13.98
C VAL A 128 5.16 8.15 -14.89
N ILE A 129 4.96 6.95 -14.34
CA ILE A 129 5.03 5.71 -15.14
C ILE A 129 3.90 5.65 -16.17
N MET A 130 2.68 6.09 -15.79
CA MET A 130 1.53 6.16 -16.70
C MET A 130 1.78 7.14 -17.86
N ALA A 131 2.33 8.32 -17.57
CA ALA A 131 2.62 9.33 -18.59
C ALA A 131 3.75 8.88 -19.53
N GLN A 132 4.81 8.27 -19.00
CA GLN A 132 5.90 7.72 -19.80
C GLN A 132 5.41 6.59 -20.72
N ALA A 133 4.64 5.65 -20.20
CA ALA A 133 4.10 4.53 -20.98
C ALA A 133 3.16 5.02 -22.09
N SER A 134 2.25 5.96 -21.75
CA SER A 134 1.32 6.54 -22.73
C SER A 134 2.05 7.32 -23.82
N ALA A 135 3.08 8.10 -23.48
CA ALA A 135 3.90 8.83 -24.44
C ALA A 135 4.63 7.87 -25.39
N ARG A 136 5.18 6.75 -24.88
CA ARG A 136 5.82 5.72 -25.71
C ARG A 136 4.83 4.99 -26.63
N ILE A 137 3.62 4.69 -26.13
CA ILE A 137 2.56 4.09 -26.97
C ILE A 137 2.20 5.03 -28.12
N THR A 138 1.93 6.31 -27.85
CA THR A 138 1.54 7.27 -28.89
C THR A 138 2.67 7.58 -29.85
N GLU A 139 3.91 7.60 -29.40
CA GLU A 139 5.08 7.72 -30.25
C GLU A 139 5.16 6.56 -31.26
N SER A 140 4.94 5.32 -30.78
CA SER A 140 4.99 4.14 -31.65
C SER A 140 3.84 4.04 -32.65
N LEU A 141 2.65 4.55 -32.31
CA LEU A 141 1.45 4.42 -33.14
C LEU A 141 1.26 5.58 -34.13
N VAL A 142 1.57 6.81 -33.71
CA VAL A 142 1.25 8.02 -34.46
C VAL A 142 2.44 9.00 -34.57
N GLY A 143 3.61 8.63 -34.07
CA GLY A 143 4.82 9.46 -34.11
C GLY A 143 4.78 10.69 -33.19
N LEU A 144 3.85 10.77 -32.24
CA LEU A 144 3.70 11.88 -31.31
C LEU A 144 4.04 11.43 -29.89
N SER A 145 4.95 12.16 -29.24
CA SER A 145 5.33 11.92 -27.84
C SER A 145 5.16 13.20 -27.03
N SER A 146 4.30 13.16 -26.00
CA SER A 146 4.09 14.30 -25.11
C SER A 146 3.86 13.83 -23.69
N TYR A 147 4.93 13.75 -22.93
CA TYR A 147 4.87 13.41 -21.49
C TYR A 147 3.96 14.38 -20.71
N PRO A 148 4.07 15.72 -20.82
CA PRO A 148 3.23 16.62 -20.03
C PRO A 148 1.74 16.49 -20.34
N PHE A 149 1.38 16.22 -21.59
CA PHE A 149 -0.03 15.99 -21.98
C PHE A 149 -0.58 14.76 -21.23
N TRP A 150 0.15 13.65 -21.25
CA TRP A 150 -0.28 12.42 -20.63
C TRP A 150 -0.28 12.51 -19.09
N ALA A 151 0.68 13.22 -18.50
CA ALA A 151 0.68 13.48 -17.05
C ALA A 151 -0.56 14.25 -16.60
N VAL A 152 -0.93 15.31 -17.34
CA VAL A 152 -2.16 16.08 -17.05
C VAL A 152 -3.41 15.24 -17.28
N PHE A 153 -3.48 14.48 -18.37
CA PHE A 153 -4.62 13.60 -18.67
C PHE A 153 -4.87 12.60 -17.54
N TRP A 154 -3.83 11.84 -17.13
CA TRP A 154 -3.96 10.86 -16.06
C TRP A 154 -4.21 11.51 -14.70
N GLY A 155 -3.59 12.65 -14.41
CA GLY A 155 -3.86 13.41 -13.20
C GLY A 155 -5.34 13.79 -13.06
N ILE A 156 -5.98 14.23 -14.15
CA ILE A 156 -7.42 14.52 -14.16
C ILE A 156 -8.24 13.24 -13.94
N VAL A 157 -7.90 12.14 -14.62
CA VAL A 157 -8.61 10.86 -14.50
C VAL A 157 -8.57 10.37 -13.05
N VAL A 158 -7.39 10.35 -12.42
CA VAL A 158 -7.21 9.92 -11.03
C VAL A 158 -8.01 10.79 -10.05
N ILE A 159 -8.00 12.11 -10.21
CA ILE A 159 -8.79 13.02 -9.36
C ILE A 159 -10.29 12.70 -9.50
N VAL A 160 -10.79 12.51 -10.72
CA VAL A 160 -12.21 12.19 -10.96
C VAL A 160 -12.60 10.87 -10.31
N LEU A 161 -11.76 9.83 -10.45
CA LEU A 161 -11.98 8.53 -9.81
C LEU A 161 -11.97 8.66 -8.28
N ALA A 162 -11.00 9.38 -7.71
CA ALA A 162 -10.87 9.56 -6.26
C ALA A 162 -12.06 10.31 -5.63
N LEU A 163 -12.75 11.15 -6.38
CA LEU A 163 -13.99 11.79 -5.95
C LEU A 163 -15.16 10.80 -5.82
N GLY A 164 -15.12 9.65 -6.51
CA GLY A 164 -16.13 8.60 -6.45
C GLY A 164 -16.09 7.76 -5.15
N GLY A 165 -14.92 7.61 -4.56
CA GLY A 165 -14.71 6.83 -3.33
C GLY A 165 -14.64 5.30 -3.54
N PRO A 166 -14.20 4.54 -2.49
CA PRO A 166 -13.76 3.15 -2.66
C PRO A 166 -14.88 2.16 -3.02
N LEU A 167 -16.09 2.32 -2.48
CA LEU A 167 -17.18 1.37 -2.81
C LEU A 167 -17.66 1.48 -4.25
N VAL A 168 -17.56 2.66 -4.84
CA VAL A 168 -17.93 2.87 -6.24
C VAL A 168 -16.92 2.18 -7.14
N VAL A 169 -15.63 2.34 -6.87
CA VAL A 169 -14.54 1.72 -7.63
C VAL A 169 -14.61 0.20 -7.49
N VAL A 170 -14.66 -0.35 -6.26
CA VAL A 170 -14.72 -1.81 -6.04
C VAL A 170 -15.89 -2.46 -6.78
N ARG A 171 -17.09 -1.89 -6.73
CA ARG A 171 -18.27 -2.52 -7.34
C ARG A 171 -18.43 -2.29 -8.84
N GLN A 172 -17.94 -1.18 -9.37
CA GLN A 172 -18.13 -0.86 -10.78
C GLN A 172 -17.04 -1.38 -11.71
N TRP A 173 -15.79 -1.38 -11.24
CA TRP A 173 -14.63 -1.75 -12.05
C TRP A 173 -14.14 -3.16 -11.77
N LEU A 174 -13.94 -3.50 -10.50
CA LEU A 174 -13.23 -4.71 -10.10
C LEU A 174 -14.07 -5.97 -10.21
N GLU A 175 -15.39 -5.91 -9.91
CA GLU A 175 -16.25 -7.09 -9.96
C GLU A 175 -16.57 -7.57 -11.40
N LYS A 176 -16.34 -6.77 -12.43
CA LYS A 176 -16.95 -7.01 -13.75
C LYS A 176 -16.05 -7.52 -14.88
N ALA A 177 -14.76 -7.59 -14.74
CA ALA A 177 -13.83 -8.24 -15.69
C ALA A 177 -12.40 -7.62 -15.71
N GLY A 178 -12.18 -6.41 -15.22
CA GLY A 178 -10.92 -5.69 -15.35
C GLY A 178 -9.73 -6.51 -14.86
N ILE A 179 -9.74 -6.87 -13.57
CA ILE A 179 -8.66 -7.64 -12.95
C ILE A 179 -8.37 -8.98 -13.65
N TRP A 180 -9.42 -9.70 -14.11
CA TRP A 180 -9.21 -10.98 -14.78
C TRP A 180 -8.48 -10.81 -16.10
N ILE A 181 -8.80 -9.75 -16.86
CA ILE A 181 -8.11 -9.40 -18.12
C ILE A 181 -6.65 -9.07 -17.82
N VAL A 182 -6.38 -8.30 -16.78
CA VAL A 182 -5.02 -7.90 -16.39
C VAL A 182 -4.20 -9.09 -15.91
N LEU A 183 -4.75 -9.96 -15.05
CA LEU A 183 -4.09 -11.19 -14.62
C LEU A 183 -3.80 -12.14 -15.79
N VAL A 184 -4.76 -12.31 -16.69
CA VAL A 184 -4.58 -13.13 -17.91
C VAL A 184 -3.49 -12.52 -18.80
N THR A 185 -3.45 -11.19 -18.92
CA THR A 185 -2.41 -10.48 -19.67
C THR A 185 -1.03 -10.70 -19.03
N GLY A 186 -0.92 -10.60 -17.71
CA GLY A 186 0.33 -10.87 -16.99
C GLY A 186 0.82 -12.32 -17.16
N VAL A 187 -0.08 -13.29 -17.01
CA VAL A 187 0.22 -14.71 -17.25
C VAL A 187 0.64 -14.94 -18.71
N TRP A 188 -0.08 -14.35 -19.66
CA TRP A 188 0.26 -14.46 -21.08
C TRP A 188 1.64 -13.87 -21.38
N MET A 189 1.98 -12.70 -20.84
CA MET A 189 3.30 -12.11 -20.99
C MET A 189 4.40 -13.02 -20.39
N ALA A 190 4.16 -13.60 -19.22
CA ALA A 190 5.10 -14.55 -18.60
C ALA A 190 5.31 -15.80 -19.46
N LEU A 191 4.22 -16.39 -19.99
CA LEU A 191 4.30 -17.53 -20.90
C LEU A 191 5.00 -17.18 -22.22
N TYR A 192 4.76 -15.98 -22.74
CA TYR A 192 5.45 -15.51 -23.95
C TYR A 192 6.96 -15.46 -23.70
N VAL A 193 7.41 -14.84 -22.61
CA VAL A 193 8.82 -14.75 -22.24
C VAL A 193 9.44 -16.16 -22.10
N VAL A 194 8.79 -17.08 -21.38
CA VAL A 194 9.29 -18.46 -21.21
C VAL A 194 9.44 -19.19 -22.53
N ASN A 195 8.51 -19.01 -23.47
CA ASN A 195 8.53 -19.74 -24.74
C ASN A 195 9.47 -19.14 -25.81
N HIS A 196 9.77 -17.85 -25.72
CA HIS A 196 10.60 -17.15 -26.73
C HIS A 196 12.02 -16.88 -26.26
N ALA A 197 12.30 -17.05 -24.97
CA ALA A 197 13.64 -16.97 -24.40
C ALA A 197 14.30 -18.35 -24.35
N ASN A 198 15.63 -18.37 -24.36
CA ASN A 198 16.35 -19.56 -23.93
C ASN A 198 16.25 -19.66 -22.39
N PHE A 199 15.09 -20.14 -21.90
CA PHE A 199 14.77 -20.20 -20.47
C PHE A 199 15.83 -20.96 -19.67
N ALA A 200 16.38 -22.03 -20.22
CA ALA A 200 17.44 -22.79 -19.56
C ALA A 200 18.70 -21.95 -19.30
N SER A 201 19.09 -21.10 -20.25
CA SER A 201 20.22 -20.18 -20.04
C SER A 201 19.92 -19.07 -19.07
N LEU A 202 18.66 -18.64 -19.00
CA LEU A 202 18.19 -17.59 -18.11
C LEU A 202 18.21 -18.03 -16.64
N VAL A 203 17.66 -19.19 -16.36
CA VAL A 203 17.59 -19.74 -14.99
C VAL A 203 18.94 -20.22 -14.46
N SER A 204 19.92 -20.45 -15.32
CA SER A 204 21.28 -20.86 -14.96
C SER A 204 22.23 -19.71 -14.65
N ARG A 205 21.84 -18.44 -14.94
CA ARG A 205 22.69 -17.27 -14.66
C ARG A 205 22.78 -17.06 -13.14
N PRO A 206 24.00 -17.07 -12.56
CA PRO A 206 24.18 -16.68 -11.17
C PRO A 206 23.95 -15.18 -11.02
N GLY A 207 23.54 -14.76 -9.83
CA GLY A 207 23.55 -13.35 -9.45
C GLY A 207 24.99 -12.81 -9.37
N ASP A 208 25.17 -11.50 -9.56
CA ASP A 208 26.46 -10.83 -9.42
C ASP A 208 26.81 -10.48 -7.96
N GLY A 209 25.89 -10.74 -7.02
CA GLY A 209 26.06 -10.49 -5.59
C GLY A 209 25.96 -9.01 -5.19
N SER A 210 25.55 -8.11 -6.10
CA SER A 210 25.35 -6.68 -5.79
C SER A 210 24.18 -6.42 -4.85
N LEU A 211 23.26 -7.39 -4.70
CA LEU A 211 22.12 -7.37 -3.80
C LEU A 211 22.11 -8.65 -2.93
N SER A 212 22.05 -8.52 -1.60
CA SER A 212 21.89 -9.69 -0.74
C SER A 212 20.44 -10.22 -0.78
N PHE A 213 20.27 -11.51 -0.47
CA PHE A 213 18.93 -12.13 -0.40
C PHE A 213 17.99 -11.39 0.56
N ALA A 214 18.50 -10.96 1.72
CA ALA A 214 17.70 -10.26 2.71
C ALA A 214 17.27 -8.86 2.23
N GLN A 215 18.14 -8.12 1.54
CA GLN A 215 17.79 -6.86 0.91
C GLN A 215 16.74 -7.04 -0.20
N ALA A 216 16.85 -8.11 -0.98
CA ALA A 216 15.83 -8.45 -1.97
C ALA A 216 14.47 -8.76 -1.31
N VAL A 217 14.47 -9.52 -0.20
CA VAL A 217 13.26 -9.75 0.59
C VAL A 217 12.68 -8.44 1.09
N ASP A 218 13.50 -7.50 1.60
CA ASP A 218 13.04 -6.18 2.04
C ASP A 218 12.38 -5.38 0.90
N LEU A 219 12.95 -5.41 -0.31
CA LEU A 219 12.35 -4.75 -1.48
C LEU A 219 10.97 -5.34 -1.83
N VAL A 220 10.82 -6.66 -1.73
CA VAL A 220 9.54 -7.32 -1.97
C VAL A 220 8.53 -7.01 -0.87
N VAL A 221 8.97 -7.03 0.38
CA VAL A 221 8.12 -6.71 1.55
C VAL A 221 7.67 -5.24 1.52
N ALA A 222 8.49 -4.34 0.99
CA ALA A 222 8.17 -2.91 0.93
C ALA A 222 6.86 -2.62 0.17
N MET A 223 6.52 -3.40 -0.85
CA MET A 223 5.26 -3.23 -1.60
C MET A 223 4.02 -3.43 -0.71
N PRO A 224 3.74 -4.60 -0.12
CA PRO A 224 2.59 -4.74 0.77
C PRO A 224 2.69 -3.84 2.02
N ILE A 225 3.89 -3.49 2.49
CA ILE A 225 4.06 -2.56 3.63
C ILE A 225 3.63 -1.14 3.28
N SER A 226 3.82 -0.67 2.07
CA SER A 226 3.35 0.64 1.64
C SER A 226 1.83 0.81 1.78
N TRP A 227 1.09 -0.30 1.73
CA TRP A 227 -0.36 -0.35 1.90
C TRP A 227 -0.82 -0.45 3.37
N LEU A 228 0.08 -0.76 4.33
CA LEU A 228 -0.30 -0.88 5.76
C LEU A 228 -1.02 0.37 6.30
N PRO A 229 -0.54 1.61 6.01
CA PRO A 229 -1.15 2.80 6.56
C PRO A 229 -2.49 3.18 5.92
N LEU A 230 -2.95 2.45 4.90
CA LEU A 230 -4.23 2.71 4.23
C LEU A 230 -5.13 1.46 4.08
N VAL A 231 -4.63 0.26 4.38
CA VAL A 231 -5.40 -0.98 4.24
C VAL A 231 -6.77 -0.94 4.92
N ALA A 232 -6.86 -0.34 6.11
CA ALA A 232 -8.11 -0.25 6.84
C ALA A 232 -9.09 0.78 6.26
N ASP A 233 -8.63 1.71 5.39
CA ASP A 233 -9.50 2.64 4.70
C ASP A 233 -10.47 1.89 3.76
N PHE A 234 -10.06 0.72 3.27
CA PHE A 234 -10.84 -0.21 2.48
C PHE A 234 -11.45 -1.33 3.35
N ASN A 235 -10.64 -1.95 4.22
CA ASN A 235 -11.04 -3.14 4.96
C ASN A 235 -12.07 -2.86 6.07
N ARG A 236 -12.30 -1.60 6.46
CA ARG A 236 -13.35 -1.18 7.40
C ARG A 236 -14.78 -1.50 6.92
N PHE A 237 -14.98 -1.79 5.62
CA PHE A 237 -16.25 -2.17 5.05
C PHE A 237 -16.51 -3.69 5.06
N ALA A 238 -15.64 -4.47 5.70
CA ALA A 238 -15.72 -5.92 5.73
C ALA A 238 -16.91 -6.44 6.55
N ARG A 239 -17.57 -7.50 6.06
CA ARG A 239 -18.55 -8.28 6.82
C ARG A 239 -17.93 -9.05 7.98
N SER A 240 -16.67 -9.49 7.82
CA SER A 240 -15.92 -10.21 8.85
C SER A 240 -14.41 -10.00 8.69
N SER A 241 -13.69 -10.05 9.81
CA SER A 241 -12.22 -9.99 9.83
C SER A 241 -11.56 -11.15 9.10
N ARG A 242 -12.20 -12.33 9.08
CA ARG A 242 -11.70 -13.50 8.34
C ARG A 242 -11.73 -13.26 6.84
N SER A 243 -12.82 -12.69 6.31
CA SER A 243 -12.93 -12.32 4.90
C SER A 243 -11.94 -11.23 4.54
N SER A 244 -11.79 -10.21 5.41
CA SER A 244 -10.80 -9.14 5.28
C SER A 244 -9.38 -9.72 5.20
N PHE A 245 -8.97 -10.55 6.18
CA PHE A 245 -7.63 -11.12 6.24
C PHE A 245 -7.30 -11.97 5.02
N TRP A 246 -8.09 -13.03 4.78
CA TRP A 246 -7.76 -13.99 3.73
C TRP A 246 -7.94 -13.42 2.32
N GLY A 247 -8.95 -12.56 2.12
CA GLY A 247 -9.11 -11.86 0.85
C GLY A 247 -7.90 -10.96 0.54
N THR A 248 -7.49 -10.13 1.51
CA THR A 248 -6.32 -9.25 1.37
C THR A 248 -5.04 -10.04 1.12
N VAL A 249 -4.74 -11.02 1.98
CA VAL A 249 -3.49 -11.81 1.87
C VAL A 249 -3.41 -12.56 0.55
N SER A 250 -4.47 -13.28 0.18
CA SER A 250 -4.43 -14.12 -1.03
C SER A 250 -4.54 -13.31 -2.33
N GLY A 251 -5.33 -12.22 -2.32
CA GLY A 251 -5.46 -11.36 -3.49
C GLY A 251 -4.13 -10.67 -3.81
N PHE A 252 -3.59 -9.92 -2.86
CA PHE A 252 -2.32 -9.21 -3.08
C PHE A 252 -1.15 -10.16 -3.35
N ALA A 253 -1.11 -11.36 -2.70
CA ALA A 253 -0.06 -12.35 -2.93
C ALA A 253 -0.03 -12.85 -4.37
N LEU A 254 -1.20 -13.10 -4.96
CA LEU A 254 -1.29 -13.58 -6.34
C LEU A 254 -0.64 -12.59 -7.31
N SER A 255 -1.03 -11.34 -7.23
CA SER A 255 -0.54 -10.29 -8.13
C SER A 255 0.92 -9.94 -7.84
N ASN A 256 1.29 -9.80 -6.56
CA ASN A 256 2.64 -9.47 -6.17
C ASN A 256 3.65 -10.52 -6.68
N VAL A 257 3.37 -11.83 -6.49
CA VAL A 257 4.23 -12.90 -7.00
C VAL A 257 4.30 -12.87 -8.52
N LEU A 258 3.15 -12.72 -9.20
CA LEU A 258 3.09 -12.72 -10.67
C LEU A 258 3.90 -11.54 -11.25
N PHE A 259 3.64 -10.32 -10.80
CA PHE A 259 4.20 -9.11 -11.39
C PHE A 259 5.67 -8.90 -11.04
N TYR A 260 6.09 -9.18 -9.80
CA TYR A 260 7.52 -9.20 -9.47
C TYR A 260 8.29 -10.22 -10.32
N SER A 261 7.75 -11.46 -10.43
CA SER A 261 8.40 -12.51 -11.24
C SER A 261 8.45 -12.13 -12.71
N LEU A 262 7.40 -11.50 -13.24
CA LEU A 262 7.37 -11.01 -14.61
C LEU A 262 8.41 -9.90 -14.82
N GLY A 263 8.59 -8.98 -13.87
CA GLY A 263 9.65 -7.96 -13.90
C GLY A 263 11.05 -8.59 -13.98
N VAL A 264 11.33 -9.58 -13.12
CA VAL A 264 12.58 -10.37 -13.16
C VAL A 264 12.78 -11.02 -14.53
N MET A 265 11.73 -11.67 -15.07
CA MET A 265 11.84 -12.37 -16.35
C MET A 265 12.07 -11.40 -17.52
N LEU A 266 11.37 -10.29 -17.56
CA LEU A 266 11.49 -9.29 -18.64
C LEU A 266 12.92 -8.74 -18.72
N ILE A 267 13.52 -8.33 -17.61
CA ILE A 267 14.85 -7.72 -17.62
C ILE A 267 15.97 -8.75 -17.89
N LEU A 268 15.78 -10.01 -17.50
CA LEU A 268 16.76 -11.07 -17.78
C LEU A 268 16.77 -11.50 -19.25
N VAL A 269 15.62 -11.42 -19.92
CA VAL A 269 15.46 -11.83 -21.32
C VAL A 269 15.82 -10.72 -22.29
N LEU A 270 15.40 -9.51 -21.97
CA LEU A 270 15.54 -8.34 -22.81
C LEU A 270 16.67 -7.45 -22.26
N PRO A 271 17.77 -7.27 -23.00
CA PRO A 271 18.95 -6.55 -22.48
C PRO A 271 18.74 -5.03 -22.44
N THR A 272 17.53 -4.57 -22.22
CA THR A 272 17.20 -3.15 -22.10
C THR A 272 16.90 -2.81 -20.65
N SER A 273 17.49 -1.73 -20.15
CA SER A 273 17.16 -1.16 -18.82
C SER A 273 15.79 -0.44 -18.82
N ASP A 274 15.08 -0.43 -19.96
CA ASP A 274 13.79 0.24 -20.15
C ASP A 274 12.65 -0.78 -20.06
N LEU A 275 11.97 -0.82 -18.91
CA LEU A 275 10.84 -1.72 -18.66
C LEU A 275 9.72 -1.53 -19.69
N ILE A 276 9.35 -0.28 -20.01
CA ILE A 276 8.26 0.03 -20.94
C ILE A 276 8.60 -0.48 -22.34
N GLY A 277 9.82 -0.20 -22.80
CA GLY A 277 10.33 -0.73 -24.08
C GLY A 277 10.35 -2.25 -24.10
N SER A 278 10.76 -2.89 -23.00
CA SER A 278 10.75 -4.35 -22.87
C SER A 278 9.34 -4.94 -23.01
N ILE A 279 8.35 -4.36 -22.37
CA ILE A 279 6.94 -4.78 -22.48
C ILE A 279 6.47 -4.63 -23.94
N MET A 280 6.79 -3.52 -24.60
CA MET A 280 6.36 -3.26 -25.98
C MET A 280 6.97 -4.19 -27.01
N THR A 281 8.12 -4.83 -26.74
CA THR A 281 8.73 -5.84 -27.62
C THR A 281 8.05 -7.21 -27.56
N VAL A 282 7.30 -7.49 -26.49
CA VAL A 282 6.49 -8.71 -26.38
C VAL A 282 5.34 -8.65 -27.40
N ALA A 283 4.99 -9.79 -28.04
CA ALA A 283 3.86 -9.80 -28.97
C ALA A 283 2.59 -9.25 -28.28
N PHE A 284 1.86 -8.36 -28.93
CA PHE A 284 0.77 -7.59 -28.36
C PHE A 284 1.12 -6.76 -27.09
N GLY A 285 2.42 -6.56 -26.82
CA GLY A 285 2.89 -5.87 -25.60
C GLY A 285 2.37 -4.44 -25.47
N THR A 286 2.23 -3.71 -26.58
CA THR A 286 1.59 -2.38 -26.59
C THR A 286 0.14 -2.43 -26.10
N ALA A 287 -0.64 -3.45 -26.51
CA ALA A 287 -2.01 -3.62 -26.01
C ALA A 287 -2.03 -4.04 -24.54
N GLY A 288 -1.12 -4.93 -24.12
CA GLY A 288 -0.95 -5.31 -22.72
C GLY A 288 -0.56 -4.11 -21.84
N LEU A 289 0.35 -3.26 -22.34
CA LEU A 289 0.73 -2.03 -21.64
C LEU A 289 -0.45 -1.05 -21.52
N ALA A 290 -1.27 -0.91 -22.55
CA ALA A 290 -2.47 -0.08 -22.48
C ALA A 290 -3.52 -0.60 -21.48
N LEU A 291 -3.64 -1.92 -21.32
CA LEU A 291 -4.49 -2.53 -20.29
C LEU A 291 -3.93 -2.27 -18.88
N LEU A 292 -2.62 -2.42 -18.69
CA LEU A 292 -1.96 -2.10 -17.43
C LEU A 292 -2.10 -0.62 -17.04
N LEU A 293 -2.08 0.30 -18.02
CA LEU A 293 -2.34 1.73 -17.75
C LEU A 293 -3.75 2.00 -17.22
N GLY A 294 -4.75 1.24 -17.70
CA GLY A 294 -6.10 1.32 -17.17
C GLY A 294 -6.17 0.89 -15.70
N ASP A 295 -5.49 -0.19 -15.37
CA ASP A 295 -5.41 -0.76 -14.03
C ASP A 295 -4.61 0.16 -13.06
N GLU A 296 -3.50 0.75 -13.52
CA GLU A 296 -2.68 1.68 -12.72
C GLU A 296 -3.47 2.86 -12.16
N THR A 297 -4.60 3.22 -12.81
CA THR A 297 -5.48 4.30 -12.29
C THR A 297 -6.06 4.00 -10.93
N ASP A 298 -6.26 2.73 -10.58
CA ASP A 298 -6.83 2.30 -9.31
C ASP A 298 -5.83 2.43 -8.17
N ASN A 299 -4.54 2.20 -8.43
CA ASN A 299 -3.46 2.44 -7.48
C ASN A 299 -3.35 3.95 -7.18
N ALA A 300 -3.23 4.77 -8.22
CA ALA A 300 -3.14 6.22 -8.07
C ALA A 300 -4.40 6.82 -7.40
N PHE A 301 -5.60 6.31 -7.72
CA PHE A 301 -6.84 6.66 -7.03
C PHE A 301 -6.76 6.35 -5.52
N ALA A 302 -6.31 5.14 -5.17
CA ALA A 302 -6.24 4.69 -3.78
C ALA A 302 -5.31 5.59 -2.95
N ASP A 303 -4.18 6.00 -3.52
CA ASP A 303 -3.23 6.91 -2.89
C ASP A 303 -3.85 8.28 -2.60
N VAL A 304 -4.45 8.90 -3.62
CA VAL A 304 -5.07 10.23 -3.47
C VAL A 304 -6.24 10.18 -2.48
N TYR A 305 -7.09 9.15 -2.53
CA TYR A 305 -8.20 8.97 -1.61
C TYR A 305 -7.72 8.79 -0.16
N SER A 306 -6.80 7.86 0.09
CA SER A 306 -6.32 7.54 1.44
C SER A 306 -5.47 8.66 2.02
N ALA A 307 -4.75 9.44 1.20
CA ALA A 307 -4.10 10.67 1.65
C ALA A 307 -5.12 11.69 2.18
N ALA A 308 -6.25 11.86 1.48
CA ALA A 308 -7.33 12.74 1.94
C ALA A 308 -7.93 12.26 3.27
N ILE A 309 -8.16 10.95 3.45
CA ILE A 309 -8.66 10.37 4.71
C ILE A 309 -7.62 10.54 5.84
N SER A 310 -6.33 10.40 5.54
CA SER A 310 -5.25 10.62 6.50
C SER A 310 -5.17 12.06 6.99
N ILE A 311 -5.37 13.05 6.12
CA ILE A 311 -5.47 14.47 6.50
C ILE A 311 -6.69 14.69 7.41
N LYS A 312 -7.82 14.04 7.13
CA LYS A 312 -9.03 14.15 7.97
C LYS A 312 -8.85 13.58 9.38
N ASN A 313 -7.87 12.70 9.61
CA ASN A 313 -7.51 12.31 10.98
C ASN A 313 -6.95 13.48 11.80
N VAL A 314 -6.29 14.43 11.15
CA VAL A 314 -5.69 15.63 11.76
C VAL A 314 -6.68 16.81 11.72
N LEU A 315 -7.35 17.02 10.57
CA LEU A 315 -8.24 18.13 10.26
C LEU A 315 -9.60 17.62 9.77
N PRO A 316 -10.45 17.07 10.66
CA PRO A 316 -11.69 16.37 10.27
C PRO A 316 -12.73 17.29 9.58
N GLY A 317 -12.66 18.59 9.80
CA GLY A 317 -13.60 19.57 9.21
C GLY A 317 -13.37 19.88 7.74
N LEU A 318 -12.25 19.46 7.14
CA LEU A 318 -11.96 19.74 5.74
C LEU A 318 -12.82 18.90 4.80
N SER A 319 -13.22 19.51 3.68
CA SER A 319 -13.97 18.81 2.63
C SER A 319 -13.10 17.74 1.97
N THR A 320 -13.61 16.51 1.88
CA THR A 320 -12.93 15.41 1.20
C THR A 320 -12.68 15.75 -0.28
N ARG A 321 -13.63 16.38 -0.95
CA ARG A 321 -13.48 16.81 -2.35
C ARG A 321 -12.34 17.80 -2.54
N LEU A 322 -12.21 18.78 -1.65
CA LEU A 322 -11.11 19.75 -1.70
C LEU A 322 -9.78 19.06 -1.48
N LEU A 323 -9.69 18.16 -0.49
CA LEU A 323 -8.47 17.39 -0.20
C LEU A 323 -8.04 16.53 -1.38
N VAL A 324 -8.97 15.77 -1.97
CA VAL A 324 -8.70 14.94 -3.16
C VAL A 324 -8.17 15.78 -4.32
N ALA A 325 -8.82 16.90 -4.63
CA ALA A 325 -8.38 17.79 -5.72
C ALA A 325 -7.00 18.40 -5.43
N SER A 326 -6.75 18.82 -4.19
CA SER A 326 -5.46 19.42 -3.80
C SER A 326 -4.32 18.37 -3.82
N ILE A 327 -4.57 17.17 -3.31
CA ILE A 327 -3.58 16.08 -3.29
C ILE A 327 -3.28 15.60 -4.70
N GLY A 328 -4.30 15.32 -5.51
CA GLY A 328 -4.11 14.91 -6.89
C GLY A 328 -3.40 15.98 -7.73
N GLY A 329 -3.72 17.27 -7.49
CA GLY A 329 -2.99 18.39 -8.09
C GLY A 329 -1.52 18.44 -7.65
N LEU A 330 -1.22 18.13 -6.38
CA LEU A 330 0.15 18.06 -5.87
C LEU A 330 0.92 16.87 -6.47
N CYS A 331 0.29 15.68 -6.56
CA CYS A 331 0.86 14.52 -7.25
C CYS A 331 1.24 14.87 -8.70
N LEU A 332 0.35 15.54 -9.42
CA LEU A 332 0.60 15.97 -10.79
C LEU A 332 1.77 16.96 -10.88
N LEU A 333 1.83 17.95 -10.01
CA LEU A 333 2.94 18.93 -9.98
C LEU A 333 4.29 18.24 -9.72
N ILE A 334 4.33 17.27 -8.81
CA ILE A 334 5.53 16.48 -8.52
C ILE A 334 5.87 15.59 -9.72
N ALA A 335 4.90 14.91 -10.32
CA ALA A 335 5.11 14.06 -11.49
C ALA A 335 5.74 14.80 -12.68
N LEU A 336 5.51 16.10 -12.81
CA LEU A 336 6.14 16.92 -13.85
C LEU A 336 7.63 17.23 -13.59
N THR A 337 8.15 16.92 -12.41
CA THR A 337 9.52 17.28 -11.98
C THR A 337 10.38 16.11 -11.49
N VAL A 338 9.77 14.97 -11.15
CA VAL A 338 10.44 13.78 -10.60
C VAL A 338 10.59 12.72 -11.68
N ASP A 339 11.64 11.91 -11.58
CA ASP A 339 11.87 10.72 -12.40
C ASP A 339 11.81 9.43 -11.58
N LEU A 340 11.77 8.27 -12.26
CA LEU A 340 11.72 6.95 -11.64
C LEU A 340 13.05 6.50 -11.01
N GLY A 341 14.15 7.22 -11.20
CA GLY A 341 15.47 6.86 -10.66
C GLY A 341 15.52 6.85 -9.13
N SER A 342 14.62 7.58 -8.46
CA SER A 342 14.53 7.64 -7.00
C SER A 342 13.60 6.56 -6.40
N PHE A 343 12.95 5.72 -7.22
CA PHE A 343 11.91 4.80 -6.77
C PHE A 343 12.39 3.76 -5.73
N GLN A 344 13.55 3.15 -5.96
CA GLN A 344 14.11 2.17 -5.01
C GLN A 344 14.41 2.78 -3.64
N ASN A 345 14.99 3.99 -3.60
CA ASN A 345 15.25 4.70 -2.35
C ASN A 345 13.94 5.05 -1.62
N PHE A 346 12.91 5.38 -2.38
CA PHE A 346 11.57 5.63 -1.84
C PHE A 346 10.99 4.37 -1.19
N LEU A 347 11.14 3.17 -1.79
CA LEU A 347 10.72 1.90 -1.19
C LEU A 347 11.41 1.63 0.15
N TYR A 348 12.74 1.83 0.23
CA TYR A 348 13.47 1.68 1.50
C TYR A 348 13.00 2.69 2.56
N LEU A 349 12.74 3.93 2.17
CA LEU A 349 12.21 4.95 3.09
C LEU A 349 10.83 4.51 3.65
N VAL A 350 9.93 4.05 2.79
CA VAL A 350 8.61 3.53 3.18
C VAL A 350 8.76 2.36 4.15
N GLY A 351 9.59 1.37 3.82
CA GLY A 351 9.88 0.23 4.69
C GLY A 351 10.38 0.65 6.07
N SER A 352 11.31 1.61 6.12
CA SER A 352 11.92 2.10 7.37
C SER A 352 10.93 2.79 8.31
N LEU A 353 9.92 3.47 7.77
CA LEU A 353 8.95 4.23 8.55
C LEU A 353 7.75 3.39 8.97
N PHE A 354 7.20 2.59 8.05
CA PHE A 354 5.91 1.92 8.29
C PHE A 354 6.04 0.52 8.88
N THR A 355 7.13 -0.19 8.65
CA THR A 355 7.38 -1.48 9.32
C THR A 355 7.35 -1.36 10.85
N PRO A 356 8.12 -0.46 11.48
CA PRO A 356 8.10 -0.33 12.94
C PRO A 356 6.81 0.31 13.47
N LEU A 357 6.13 1.15 12.69
CA LEU A 357 4.80 1.66 13.02
C LEU A 357 3.82 0.52 13.21
N PHE A 358 3.85 -0.44 12.29
CA PHE A 358 3.03 -1.64 12.34
C PHE A 358 3.40 -2.54 13.52
N GLY A 359 4.69 -2.67 13.87
CA GLY A 359 5.13 -3.39 15.06
C GLY A 359 4.49 -2.86 16.35
N VAL A 360 4.39 -1.54 16.50
CA VAL A 360 3.66 -0.90 17.62
C VAL A 360 2.17 -1.24 17.57
N LEU A 361 1.53 -1.15 16.38
CA LEU A 361 0.11 -1.48 16.21
C LEU A 361 -0.19 -2.93 16.57
N LEU A 362 0.63 -3.89 16.11
CA LEU A 362 0.50 -5.30 16.43
C LEU A 362 0.61 -5.55 17.94
N ALA A 363 1.62 -4.97 18.58
CA ALA A 363 1.87 -5.11 20.01
C ALA A 363 0.68 -4.56 20.81
N ASP A 364 0.16 -3.39 20.45
CA ASP A 364 -0.98 -2.80 21.15
C ASP A 364 -2.25 -3.62 20.93
N TYR A 365 -2.63 -3.85 19.67
CA TYR A 365 -3.93 -4.43 19.35
C TYR A 365 -4.03 -5.92 19.70
N PHE A 366 -3.07 -6.73 19.25
CA PHE A 366 -3.16 -8.18 19.42
C PHE A 366 -2.67 -8.66 20.78
N VAL A 367 -1.62 -8.03 21.36
CA VAL A 367 -1.02 -8.48 22.61
C VAL A 367 -1.66 -7.77 23.82
N LEU A 368 -1.59 -6.41 23.88
CA LEU A 368 -2.05 -5.66 25.07
C LEU A 368 -3.57 -5.57 25.15
N LYS A 369 -4.25 -5.31 24.01
CA LYS A 369 -5.69 -5.09 23.94
C LYS A 369 -6.48 -6.34 23.54
N ARG A 370 -5.82 -7.44 23.18
CA ARG A 370 -6.43 -8.72 22.82
C ARG A 370 -7.58 -8.55 21.82
N ARG A 371 -7.33 -7.79 20.76
CA ARG A 371 -8.26 -7.46 19.67
C ARG A 371 -9.52 -6.68 20.10
N ARG A 372 -9.41 -5.83 21.13
CA ARG A 372 -10.56 -5.04 21.62
C ARG A 372 -10.16 -3.59 21.83
N TYR A 373 -10.60 -2.70 20.94
CA TYR A 373 -10.56 -1.27 21.14
C TYR A 373 -11.93 -0.77 21.61
N GLY A 374 -11.97 0.05 22.65
CA GLY A 374 -13.18 0.73 23.10
C GLY A 374 -13.47 1.96 22.22
N ALA A 375 -14.73 2.40 22.21
CA ALA A 375 -15.11 3.63 21.50
C ALA A 375 -14.30 4.85 21.98
N ASP A 376 -14.07 4.95 23.29
CA ASP A 376 -13.25 6.02 23.89
C ASP A 376 -11.76 5.93 23.55
N ASP A 377 -11.25 4.74 23.16
CA ASP A 377 -9.87 4.59 22.67
C ASP A 377 -9.73 5.19 21.26
N LEU A 378 -10.75 5.02 20.43
CA LEU A 378 -10.78 5.47 19.03
C LEU A 378 -11.25 6.92 18.89
N TYR A 379 -12.25 7.32 19.68
CA TYR A 379 -12.89 8.64 19.62
C TYR A 379 -13.06 9.21 21.04
N PRO A 380 -11.96 9.67 21.67
CA PRO A 380 -12.03 10.19 23.04
C PRO A 380 -12.85 11.48 23.10
N SER A 381 -13.80 11.52 24.04
CA SER A 381 -14.70 12.66 24.23
C SER A 381 -14.01 13.95 24.64
N ASP A 382 -12.85 13.84 25.31
CA ASP A 382 -12.02 14.97 25.76
C ASP A 382 -10.91 15.34 24.75
N GLY A 383 -10.86 14.66 23.60
CA GLY A 383 -9.84 14.86 22.57
C GLY A 383 -8.42 14.42 22.98
N ARG A 384 -8.27 13.78 24.16
CA ARG A 384 -6.96 13.39 24.73
C ARG A 384 -6.79 11.88 24.82
N GLY A 385 -7.91 11.15 25.00
CA GLY A 385 -7.89 9.72 25.25
C GLY A 385 -7.23 9.36 26.57
N ARG A 386 -6.71 8.12 26.68
CA ARG A 386 -6.05 7.63 27.90
C ARG A 386 -4.64 8.21 28.13
N SER A 387 -4.08 8.90 27.13
CA SER A 387 -2.73 9.44 27.19
C SER A 387 -2.73 10.90 27.65
N ARG A 388 -1.84 11.25 28.59
CA ARG A 388 -1.66 12.64 29.04
C ARG A 388 -1.31 13.54 27.85
N GLY A 389 -2.13 14.56 27.58
CA GLY A 389 -1.94 15.47 26.45
C GLY A 389 -2.28 14.90 25.09
N GLY A 390 -2.86 13.67 25.01
CA GLY A 390 -3.26 13.03 23.75
C GLY A 390 -2.10 12.39 22.95
N VAL A 391 -0.93 12.24 23.56
CA VAL A 391 0.26 11.60 22.97
C VAL A 391 0.73 10.47 23.87
N ASN A 392 1.06 9.30 23.30
CA ASN A 392 1.69 8.20 24.02
C ASN A 392 3.20 8.16 23.70
N PRO A 393 4.07 8.61 24.65
CA PRO A 393 5.52 8.64 24.43
C PRO A 393 6.11 7.25 24.21
N ALA A 394 5.51 6.20 24.85
CA ALA A 394 6.00 4.82 24.68
C ALA A 394 5.87 4.32 23.24
N ALA A 395 4.77 4.69 22.57
CA ALA A 395 4.57 4.33 21.17
C ALA A 395 5.55 5.07 20.24
N LEU A 396 5.77 6.37 20.47
CA LEU A 396 6.72 7.16 19.69
C LEU A 396 8.15 6.68 19.90
N LEU A 397 8.55 6.36 21.14
CA LEU A 397 9.86 5.80 21.45
C LEU A 397 10.06 4.45 20.74
N ALA A 398 9.10 3.53 20.87
CA ALA A 398 9.18 2.23 20.25
C ALA A 398 9.27 2.32 18.72
N TRP A 399 8.47 3.21 18.11
CA TRP A 399 8.54 3.50 16.69
C TRP A 399 9.90 4.05 16.28
N GLY A 400 10.42 5.04 16.99
CA GLY A 400 11.75 5.60 16.74
C GLY A 400 12.89 4.59 16.89
N CYS A 401 12.83 3.72 17.92
CA CYS A 401 13.78 2.60 18.08
C CYS A 401 13.72 1.63 16.89
N GLY A 402 12.53 1.32 16.40
CA GLY A 402 12.37 0.46 15.22
C GLY A 402 12.91 1.10 13.94
N ILE A 403 12.69 2.42 13.72
CA ILE A 403 13.30 3.16 12.60
C ILE A 403 14.82 3.09 12.71
N ALA A 404 15.38 3.38 13.90
CA ALA A 404 16.82 3.30 14.11
C ALA A 404 17.40 1.91 13.87
N ALA A 405 16.66 0.85 14.24
CA ALA A 405 17.06 -0.54 13.97
C ALA A 405 17.07 -0.85 12.47
N TYR A 406 16.06 -0.36 11.71
CA TYR A 406 16.02 -0.50 10.25
C TYR A 406 17.26 0.15 9.61
N LEU A 407 17.52 1.41 9.95
CA LEU A 407 18.62 2.18 9.38
C LEU A 407 19.99 1.61 9.81
N ALA A 408 20.12 1.17 11.06
CA ALA A 408 21.36 0.57 11.54
C ALA A 408 21.65 -0.75 10.83
N GLU A 409 20.64 -1.58 10.63
CA GLU A 409 20.80 -2.85 9.92
C GLU A 409 21.19 -2.62 8.46
N THR A 410 20.46 -1.78 7.73
CA THR A 410 20.73 -1.51 6.32
C THR A 410 22.05 -0.80 6.07
N THR A 411 22.56 -0.02 7.04
CA THR A 411 23.80 0.74 6.90
C THR A 411 25.04 -0.05 7.35
N TYR A 412 24.95 -0.80 8.45
CA TYR A 412 26.11 -1.37 9.12
C TYR A 412 26.19 -2.90 9.08
N VAL A 413 25.07 -3.58 8.93
CA VAL A 413 25.00 -5.06 9.01
C VAL A 413 24.71 -5.68 7.65
N GLY A 414 23.59 -5.31 7.03
CA GLY A 414 23.22 -5.58 5.64
C GLY A 414 22.76 -7.01 5.30
N TRP A 415 22.97 -7.98 6.20
CA TRP A 415 22.68 -9.38 5.88
C TRP A 415 21.33 -9.90 6.42
N LEU A 416 20.76 -9.24 7.44
CA LEU A 416 19.43 -9.61 8.00
C LEU A 416 18.28 -8.94 7.28
N GLY A 417 18.53 -7.84 6.55
CA GLY A 417 17.50 -6.94 6.05
C GLY A 417 16.91 -6.05 7.16
N GLY A 418 16.38 -4.90 6.82
CA GLY A 418 15.86 -3.92 7.78
C GLY A 418 14.48 -4.26 8.35
N THR A 419 13.64 -4.96 7.59
CA THR A 419 12.22 -5.20 7.93
C THR A 419 12.03 -5.98 9.24
N LEU A 420 12.56 -7.20 9.33
CA LEU A 420 12.32 -8.06 10.50
C LEU A 420 12.93 -7.51 11.79
N PRO A 421 14.19 -7.02 11.81
CA PRO A 421 14.75 -6.37 13.00
C PRO A 421 13.95 -5.15 13.46
N SER A 422 13.54 -4.30 12.53
CA SER A 422 12.75 -3.09 12.81
C SER A 422 11.39 -3.43 13.45
N LEU A 423 10.67 -4.40 12.86
CA LEU A 423 9.41 -4.91 13.38
C LEU A 423 9.58 -5.46 14.79
N ALA A 424 10.59 -6.33 15.00
CA ALA A 424 10.84 -6.97 16.28
C ALA A 424 11.22 -5.96 17.37
N VAL A 425 12.13 -5.02 17.06
CA VAL A 425 12.57 -3.98 18.00
C VAL A 425 11.39 -3.10 18.41
N SER A 426 10.60 -2.58 17.48
CA SER A 426 9.47 -1.72 17.80
C SER A 426 8.40 -2.44 18.65
N LEU A 427 8.10 -3.70 18.33
CA LEU A 427 7.16 -4.53 19.07
C LEU A 427 7.66 -4.79 20.51
N VAL A 428 8.91 -5.27 20.66
CA VAL A 428 9.51 -5.60 21.96
C VAL A 428 9.65 -4.36 22.84
N VAL A 429 10.16 -3.25 22.29
CA VAL A 429 10.30 -2.00 23.06
C VAL A 429 8.95 -1.49 23.51
N TYR A 430 7.91 -1.54 22.67
CA TYR A 430 6.56 -1.11 23.05
C TYR A 430 6.00 -1.95 24.20
N LEU A 431 6.13 -3.27 24.13
CA LEU A 431 5.68 -4.18 25.18
C LEU A 431 6.47 -3.98 26.49
N ALA A 432 7.79 -3.87 26.41
CA ALA A 432 8.67 -3.68 27.59
C ALA A 432 8.37 -2.38 28.31
N VAL A 433 8.25 -1.27 27.59
CA VAL A 433 7.93 0.05 28.19
C VAL A 433 6.55 0.02 28.85
N ASN A 434 5.53 -0.58 28.20
CA ASN A 434 4.19 -0.68 28.81
C ASN A 434 4.19 -1.60 30.04
N ALA A 435 4.98 -2.69 30.06
CA ALA A 435 5.15 -3.55 31.24
C ALA A 435 5.80 -2.77 32.40
N ALA A 436 6.87 -2.01 32.15
CA ALA A 436 7.54 -1.19 33.14
C ALA A 436 6.62 -0.11 33.75
N ILE A 437 5.84 0.60 32.91
CA ILE A 437 4.86 1.58 33.36
C ILE A 437 3.79 0.90 34.25
N GLY A 438 3.31 -0.29 33.84
CA GLY A 438 2.33 -1.06 34.60
C GLY A 438 2.86 -1.58 35.93
N ALA A 439 4.15 -1.89 36.03
CA ALA A 439 4.81 -2.29 37.27
C ALA A 439 5.01 -1.08 38.24
N ALA A 440 5.37 0.09 37.69
CA ALA A 440 5.56 1.31 38.46
C ALA A 440 4.25 1.93 38.98
N GLN A 441 3.09 1.58 38.43
CA GLN A 441 1.78 2.15 38.82
C GLN A 441 0.70 1.05 39.00
N PRO A 442 0.79 0.20 40.04
CA PRO A 442 -0.11 -0.94 40.24
C PRO A 442 -1.57 -0.53 40.43
N HIS A 443 -1.85 0.67 40.96
CA HIS A 443 -3.20 1.22 41.13
C HIS A 443 -3.94 1.49 39.79
N LEU A 444 -3.24 1.64 38.70
CA LEU A 444 -3.84 1.74 37.37
C LEU A 444 -4.25 0.36 36.77
N ARG A 445 -3.62 -0.74 37.24
CA ARG A 445 -4.02 -2.11 36.86
C ARG A 445 -5.37 -2.49 37.46
N ALA A 446 -5.65 -2.11 38.71
CA ALA A 446 -6.93 -2.39 39.38
C ALA A 446 -8.12 -1.74 38.65
N ARG A 447 -7.95 -0.54 38.11
CA ARG A 447 -8.98 0.14 37.27
C ARG A 447 -9.17 -0.44 35.87
N ARG A 448 -8.20 -1.20 35.34
CA ARG A 448 -8.30 -1.87 34.03
C ARG A 448 -9.03 -3.22 34.10
N GLY A 449 -9.05 -3.89 35.26
CA GLY A 449 -9.74 -5.17 35.47
C GLY A 449 -11.21 -5.05 35.89
N ALA A 450 -11.67 -3.83 36.24
CA ALA A 450 -13.04 -3.57 36.77
C ALA A 450 -13.98 -2.96 35.70
N ARG A 451 -13.57 -2.92 34.45
CA ARG A 451 -14.38 -2.51 33.29
C ARG A 451 -14.22 -3.57 32.16
#